data_f61baacf5f39e960681380cc48891fee
#
_entry.id   f61baacf5f39e960681380cc48891fee
#
_cell.length_a   1.000
_cell.length_b   1.000
_cell.length_c   1.000
_cell.angle_alpha   90.00
_cell.angle_beta   90.00
_cell.angle_gamma   90.00
#
_symmetry.space_group_name_H-M   'P 1'
#
loop_
_entity.id
_entity.type
_entity.pdbx_description
1 polymer ?
#
loop_
_entity_poly.entity_id
_entity_poly.type
_entity_poly.pdbx_seq_one_letter_code
_entity_poly.pdbx_strand_id
1 'polypeptide(L)' 'MERELVLKTMREAGKPVAAGEVAALSGLDRKVVDKVFAELKKDGSIVSPVRCKWTPAE' A
#
# COMPACT_ATOMS: atom_id res chain seq x y z
N MET A 1 -11.33 -7.69 -0.99
CA MET A 1 -11.53 -6.26 -1.07
C MET A 1 -10.21 -5.55 -1.25
N GLU A 2 -10.23 -4.37 -1.84
CA GLU A 2 -9.00 -3.68 -2.24
C GLU A 2 -8.05 -3.43 -1.09
N ARG A 3 -8.56 -3.06 0.08
CA ARG A 3 -7.71 -2.77 1.24
C ARG A 3 -6.89 -3.98 1.64
N GLU A 4 -7.53 -5.13 1.71
CA GLU A 4 -6.84 -6.37 2.08
C GLU A 4 -5.84 -6.77 1.01
N LEU A 5 -6.21 -6.61 -0.26
CA LEU A 5 -5.33 -6.93 -1.37
C LEU A 5 -4.08 -6.04 -1.35
N VAL A 6 -4.27 -4.75 -1.10
CA VAL A 6 -3.15 -3.81 -1.03
C VAL A 6 -2.22 -4.18 0.13
N LEU A 7 -2.77 -4.43 1.31
CA LEU A 7 -1.98 -4.81 2.47
C LEU A 7 -1.24 -6.12 2.24
N LYS A 8 -1.91 -7.10 1.65
CA LYS A 8 -1.29 -8.38 1.32
C LYS A 8 -0.13 -8.19 0.36
N THR A 9 -0.34 -7.38 -0.69
CA THR A 9 0.69 -7.09 -1.68
C THR A 9 1.91 -6.45 -1.01
N MET A 10 1.68 -5.51 -0.11
CA MET A 10 2.77 -4.85 0.61
C MET A 10 3.53 -5.82 1.51
N ARG A 11 2.83 -6.72 2.18
CA ARG A 11 3.47 -7.74 3.01
C ARG A 11 4.30 -8.70 2.18
N GLU A 12 3.77 -9.12 1.06
CA GLU A 12 4.47 -10.04 0.16
C GLU A 12 5.70 -9.40 -0.46
N ALA A 13 5.68 -8.08 -0.65
CA ALA A 13 6.85 -7.38 -1.15
C ALA A 13 8.04 -7.45 -0.17
N GLY A 14 7.75 -7.56 1.13
CA GLY A 14 8.79 -7.68 2.16
C GLY A 14 9.66 -6.45 2.34
N LYS A 15 9.24 -5.31 1.80
CA LYS A 15 9.98 -4.06 1.88
C LYS A 15 9.00 -2.89 1.68
N PRO A 16 9.37 -1.67 2.08
CA PRO A 16 8.53 -0.51 1.80
C PRO A 16 8.36 -0.31 0.30
N VAL A 17 7.14 0.00 -0.12
CA VAL A 17 6.81 0.17 -1.54
C VAL A 17 5.98 1.42 -1.74
N ALA A 18 6.07 1.98 -2.94
CA ALA A 18 5.27 3.13 -3.32
C ALA A 18 3.93 2.66 -3.90
N ALA A 19 2.97 3.58 -4.00
CA ALA A 19 1.66 3.26 -4.56
C ALA A 19 1.76 2.71 -5.97
N GLY A 20 2.65 3.26 -6.79
CA GLY A 20 2.85 2.75 -8.15
C GLY A 20 3.33 1.31 -8.19
N GLU A 21 4.19 0.93 -7.25
CA GLU A 21 4.66 -0.45 -7.15
C GLU A 21 3.52 -1.37 -6.72
N VAL A 22 2.71 -0.94 -5.77
CA VAL A 22 1.56 -1.72 -5.32
C VAL A 22 0.57 -1.91 -6.46
N ALA A 23 0.31 -0.87 -7.25
CA ALA A 23 -0.57 -0.97 -8.40
C ALA A 23 -0.07 -2.01 -9.39
N ALA A 24 1.23 -1.99 -9.67
CA ALA A 24 1.83 -2.95 -10.59
C ALA A 24 1.77 -4.38 -10.05
N LEU A 25 2.05 -4.56 -8.78
CA LEU A 25 2.08 -5.89 -8.16
C LEU A 25 0.70 -6.48 -7.95
N SER A 26 -0.28 -5.64 -7.58
CA SER A 26 -1.64 -6.10 -7.30
C SER A 26 -2.51 -6.19 -8.54
N GLY A 27 -2.13 -5.51 -9.60
CA GLY A 27 -2.94 -5.42 -10.81
C GLY A 27 -4.10 -4.45 -10.67
N LEU A 28 -4.15 -3.66 -9.61
CA LEU A 28 -5.20 -2.67 -9.41
C LEU A 28 -4.87 -1.38 -10.17
N ASP A 29 -5.91 -0.60 -10.48
CA ASP A 29 -5.74 0.70 -11.07
C ASP A 29 -5.03 1.62 -10.06
N ARG A 30 -4.12 2.47 -10.54
CA ARG A 30 -3.40 3.41 -9.70
C ARG A 30 -4.34 4.30 -8.88
N LYS A 31 -5.46 4.70 -9.46
CA LYS A 31 -6.46 5.52 -8.77
C LYS A 31 -7.05 4.80 -7.57
N VAL A 32 -7.32 3.50 -7.73
CA VAL A 32 -7.83 2.68 -6.65
C VAL A 32 -6.79 2.55 -5.55
N VAL A 33 -5.54 2.32 -5.93
CA VAL A 33 -4.44 2.20 -4.96
C VAL A 33 -4.26 3.50 -4.19
N ASP A 34 -4.28 4.64 -4.88
CA ASP A 34 -4.14 5.95 -4.23
C ASP A 34 -5.26 6.17 -3.20
N LYS A 35 -6.49 5.82 -3.56
CA LYS A 35 -7.63 5.95 -2.65
C LYS A 35 -7.46 5.06 -1.43
N VAL A 36 -7.09 3.81 -1.64
CA VAL A 36 -6.88 2.86 -0.56
C VAL A 36 -5.73 3.30 0.34
N PHE A 37 -4.65 3.80 -0.25
CA PHE A 37 -3.53 4.33 0.51
C PHE A 37 -3.96 5.48 1.42
N ALA A 38 -4.80 6.39 0.92
CA ALA A 38 -5.31 7.49 1.72
C ALA A 38 -6.10 6.97 2.93
N GLU A 39 -6.92 5.96 2.72
CA GLU A 39 -7.69 5.34 3.80
C GLU A 39 -6.77 4.65 4.80
N LEU A 40 -5.80 3.89 4.33
CA LEU A 40 -4.87 3.17 5.19
C LEU A 40 -3.98 4.11 6.01
N LYS A 41 -3.57 5.21 5.41
CA LYS A 41 -2.81 6.24 6.12
C LYS A 41 -3.64 6.85 7.25
N LYS A 42 -4.90 7.14 6.96
CA LYS A 42 -5.81 7.73 7.93
C LYS A 42 -6.07 6.79 9.10
N ASP A 43 -6.21 5.50 8.81
CA ASP A 43 -6.43 4.47 9.83
C ASP A 43 -5.15 4.11 10.60
N GLY A 44 -3.99 4.48 10.08
CA GLY A 44 -2.73 4.08 10.67
C GLY A 44 -2.34 2.65 10.36
N SER A 45 -2.96 2.05 9.33
CA SER A 45 -2.67 0.67 8.93
C SER A 45 -1.36 0.53 8.18
N ILE A 46 -0.85 1.62 7.63
CA ILE A 46 0.44 1.65 6.95
C ILE A 46 1.27 2.80 7.49
N VAL A 47 2.58 2.66 7.43
CA VAL A 47 3.52 3.67 7.88
C VAL A 47 4.57 3.90 6.79
N SER A 48 5.21 5.05 6.83
CA SER A 48 6.26 5.41 5.87
C SER A 48 7.61 5.46 6.58
N PRO A 49 8.33 4.33 6.63
CA PRO A 49 9.65 4.31 7.27
C PRO A 49 10.69 5.06 6.45
N VAL A 50 10.46 5.20 5.14
CA VAL A 50 11.31 5.98 4.27
C VAL A 50 10.44 6.85 3.38
N ARG A 51 11.02 7.91 2.87
CA ARG A 51 10.31 8.88 2.06
C ARG A 51 9.68 8.21 0.83
N CYS A 52 8.42 8.50 0.59
CA CYS A 52 7.64 8.02 -0.55
C CYS A 52 7.47 6.50 -0.61
N LYS A 53 7.79 5.79 0.46
CA LYS A 53 7.61 4.33 0.54
C LYS A 53 6.76 3.99 1.75
N TRP A 54 5.93 2.99 1.60
CA TRP A 54 4.98 2.59 2.64
C TRP A 54 5.08 1.11 2.94
N THR A 55 4.83 0.74 4.18
CA THR A 55 4.80 -0.65 4.61
C THR A 55 3.67 -0.81 5.61
N PRO A 56 3.08 -2.02 5.74
CA PRO A 56 2.06 -2.24 6.78
C PRO A 56 2.62 -1.96 8.16
N ALA A 57 1.78 -1.40 9.02
CA ALA A 57 2.19 -0.99 10.37
C ALA A 57 2.34 -2.15 11.35
N GLU A 58 2.40 -3.34 10.88
CA GLU A 58 2.52 -4.55 11.71
C GLU A 58 3.94 -4.86 12.11
#